data_548c8fc0765af43e1dd23b511858ebae
#
_entry.id   548c8fc0765af43e1dd23b511858ebae
#
_cell.length_a   1.000
_cell.length_b   1.000
_cell.length_c   1.000
_cell.angle_alpha   90.00
_cell.angle_beta   90.00
_cell.angle_gamma   90.00
#
_symmetry.space_group_name_H-M   'P 1'
#
loop_
_entity.id
_entity.type
_entity.pdbx_description
1 polymer ?
#
loop_
_entity_poly.entity_id
_entity_poly.type
_entity_poly.pdbx_seq_one_letter_code
_entity_poly.pdbx_strand_id
1 'polypeptide(L)'
;MATPVPGLAWQTPATAGQPINAIGANTSGGYVSNPSNAPGVLYVNPTGPASNVANGTTIALPPGQPFYVIPQSTLPISVASDFPNHVFVSVQWL
;
A
#
# COMPACT_ATOMS: atom_id res chain seq x y z
N MET A 1 -12.80 8.54 18.03
CA MET A 1 -11.92 9.28 17.09
C MET A 1 -10.82 8.36 16.61
N ALA A 2 -10.58 8.34 15.31
CA ALA A 2 -9.52 7.50 14.75
C ALA A 2 -8.15 8.06 15.14
N THR A 3 -7.23 7.17 15.50
CA THR A 3 -5.86 7.54 15.90
C THR A 3 -4.90 7.09 14.81
N PRO A 4 -4.08 7.99 14.24
CA PRO A 4 -3.09 7.58 13.25
C PRO A 4 -1.94 6.80 13.89
N VAL A 5 -1.60 5.68 13.29
CA VAL A 5 -0.46 4.84 13.70
C VAL A 5 0.26 4.36 12.44
N PRO A 6 1.51 3.88 12.57
CA PRO A 6 2.20 3.29 11.41
C PRO A 6 1.40 2.14 10.83
N GLY A 7 1.48 1.97 9.51
CA GLY A 7 0.91 0.80 8.86
C GLY A 7 1.64 -0.48 9.23
N LEU A 8 1.18 -1.59 8.67
CA LEU A 8 1.73 -2.92 8.98
C LEU A 8 3.11 -3.13 8.36
N ALA A 9 3.44 -2.41 7.29
CA ALA A 9 4.70 -2.57 6.59
C ALA A 9 5.15 -1.21 6.04
N TRP A 10 6.45 -1.11 5.76
CA TRP A 10 7.05 0.11 5.21
C TRP A 10 7.98 -0.20 4.03
N GLN A 11 8.10 -1.47 3.64
CA GLN A 11 8.79 -1.86 2.42
C GLN A 11 8.21 -3.15 1.89
N THR A 12 8.29 -3.33 0.57
CA THR A 12 7.81 -4.55 -0.08
C THR A 12 8.77 -5.71 0.20
N PRO A 13 8.31 -6.96 -0.03
CA PRO A 13 9.17 -8.13 0.21
C PRO A 13 10.45 -8.12 -0.65
N ALA A 14 11.42 -8.91 -0.23
CA ALA A 14 12.69 -9.06 -0.94
C ALA A 14 12.52 -9.70 -2.32
N THR A 15 11.41 -10.38 -2.58
CA THR A 15 11.10 -10.94 -3.89
C THR A 15 10.21 -9.96 -4.65
N ALA A 16 10.68 -9.48 -5.80
CA ALA A 16 9.91 -8.56 -6.63
C ALA A 16 8.56 -9.18 -7.03
N GLY A 17 7.51 -8.36 -7.03
CA GLY A 17 6.17 -8.79 -7.39
C GLY A 17 5.38 -9.47 -6.29
N GLN A 18 5.97 -9.76 -5.14
CA GLN A 18 5.28 -10.36 -4.01
C GLN A 18 4.49 -9.30 -3.24
N PRO A 19 3.22 -9.58 -2.90
CA PRO A 19 2.41 -8.62 -2.14
C PRO A 19 2.69 -8.67 -0.64
N ILE A 20 2.41 -7.56 0.05
CA ILE A 20 2.41 -7.47 1.49
C ILE A 20 1.27 -6.53 1.92
N ASN A 21 0.65 -6.79 3.06
CA ASN A 21 -0.39 -5.91 3.57
C ASN A 21 0.25 -4.68 4.22
N ALA A 22 -0.11 -3.50 3.72
CA ALA A 22 0.35 -2.22 4.26
C ALA A 22 -0.60 -1.67 5.32
N ILE A 23 -1.90 -1.90 5.16
CA ILE A 23 -2.94 -1.46 6.09
C ILE A 23 -3.71 -2.69 6.53
N GLY A 24 -3.96 -2.82 7.82
CA GLY A 24 -4.69 -3.95 8.37
C GLY A 24 -6.18 -3.93 8.04
N ALA A 25 -6.83 -5.10 8.20
CA ALA A 25 -8.26 -5.22 8.05
C ALA A 25 -8.99 -4.53 9.21
N ASN A 26 -10.22 -4.09 8.96
CA ASN A 26 -11.10 -3.50 9.98
C ASN A 26 -10.50 -2.26 10.64
N THR A 27 -9.82 -1.42 9.86
CA THR A 27 -9.31 -0.13 10.31
C THR A 27 -10.29 0.98 9.97
N SER A 28 -10.09 2.16 10.56
CA SER A 28 -10.84 3.36 10.21
C SER A 28 -10.31 4.02 8.92
N GLY A 29 -9.45 3.33 8.18
CA GLY A 29 -8.85 3.85 6.95
C GLY A 29 -7.37 4.12 7.12
N GLY A 30 -6.84 4.96 6.27
CA GLY A 30 -5.44 5.32 6.28
C GLY A 30 -4.96 5.70 4.88
N TYR A 31 -3.65 5.70 4.67
CA TYR A 31 -3.13 5.93 3.34
C TYR A 31 -1.80 5.21 3.11
N VAL A 32 -1.50 5.01 1.84
CA VAL A 32 -0.22 4.51 1.37
C VAL A 32 0.35 5.55 0.40
N SER A 33 1.63 5.84 0.50
CA SER A 33 2.29 6.81 -0.37
C SER A 33 3.56 6.22 -0.95
N ASN A 34 3.77 6.45 -2.24
CA ASN A 34 5.00 6.08 -2.92
C ASN A 34 5.93 7.30 -2.90
N PRO A 35 7.09 7.24 -2.23
CA PRO A 35 7.98 8.39 -2.11
C PRO A 35 8.47 8.91 -3.45
N SER A 36 8.80 10.19 -3.52
CA SER A 36 9.27 10.82 -4.75
C SER A 36 10.60 10.27 -5.24
N ASN A 37 11.42 9.72 -4.34
CA ASN A 37 12.70 9.10 -4.67
C ASN A 37 12.60 7.57 -4.84
N ALA A 38 11.39 7.04 -5.00
CA ALA A 38 11.19 5.61 -5.17
C ALA A 38 11.80 5.11 -6.48
N PRO A 39 12.22 3.82 -6.53
CA PRO A 39 12.82 3.26 -7.74
C PRO A 39 11.81 3.09 -8.88
N GLY A 40 10.52 3.08 -8.59
CA GLY A 40 9.50 2.90 -9.61
C GLY A 40 8.10 2.94 -9.03
N VAL A 41 7.17 2.30 -9.73
CA VAL A 41 5.75 2.29 -9.37
C VAL A 41 5.49 1.38 -8.18
N LEU A 42 4.64 1.82 -7.28
CA LEU A 42 4.08 1.01 -6.21
C LEU A 42 2.66 0.62 -6.61
N TYR A 43 2.36 -0.68 -6.57
CA TYR A 43 1.03 -1.20 -6.92
C TYR A 43 0.24 -1.45 -5.65
N VAL A 44 -0.98 -0.94 -5.60
CA VAL A 44 -1.84 -1.01 -4.41
C VAL A 44 -3.16 -1.65 -4.78
N ASN A 45 -3.61 -2.61 -3.97
CA ASN A 45 -4.91 -3.23 -4.15
C ASN A 45 -5.72 -3.16 -2.86
N PRO A 46 -6.83 -2.42 -2.83
CA PRO A 46 -7.65 -2.29 -1.63
C PRO A 46 -8.64 -3.45 -1.43
N THR A 47 -8.74 -4.39 -2.37
CA THR A 47 -9.74 -5.46 -2.32
C THR A 47 -9.15 -6.87 -2.33
N GLY A 48 -7.83 -6.99 -2.40
CA GLY A 48 -7.20 -8.31 -2.44
C GLY A 48 -5.69 -8.19 -2.58
N PRO A 49 -4.98 -9.28 -2.87
CA PRO A 49 -3.53 -9.21 -3.04
C PRO A 49 -3.16 -8.33 -4.23
N ALA A 50 -2.18 -7.45 -4.04
CA ALA A 50 -1.65 -6.63 -5.12
C ALA A 50 -0.81 -7.49 -6.07
N SER A 51 -0.75 -7.07 -7.33
CA SER A 51 0.17 -7.64 -8.32
C SER A 51 1.07 -6.51 -8.84
N ASN A 52 2.12 -6.87 -9.57
CA ASN A 52 3.01 -5.86 -10.15
C ASN A 52 2.53 -5.37 -11.53
N VAL A 53 1.23 -5.47 -11.77
CA VAL A 53 0.58 -5.00 -13.00
C VAL A 53 -0.69 -4.28 -12.60
N ALA A 54 -0.87 -3.04 -13.10
CA ALA A 54 -2.10 -2.31 -12.87
C ALA A 54 -3.23 -2.97 -13.68
N ASN A 55 -4.20 -3.53 -12.98
CA ASN A 55 -5.36 -4.15 -13.62
C ASN A 55 -6.52 -4.22 -12.63
N GLY A 56 -7.74 -4.29 -13.15
CA GLY A 56 -8.92 -4.49 -12.31
C GLY A 56 -8.91 -3.62 -11.06
N THR A 57 -8.58 -4.22 -9.91
CA THR A 57 -8.56 -3.55 -8.62
C THR A 57 -7.18 -3.11 -8.16
N THR A 58 -6.12 -3.42 -8.90
CA THR A 58 -4.75 -2.99 -8.57
C THR A 58 -4.47 -1.64 -9.22
N ILE A 59 -4.09 -0.67 -8.39
CA ILE A 59 -3.86 0.71 -8.79
C ILE A 59 -2.36 0.96 -8.81
N ALA A 60 -1.87 1.63 -9.87
CA ALA A 60 -0.46 2.00 -9.99
C ALA A 60 -0.24 3.40 -9.41
N LEU A 61 0.70 3.51 -8.46
CA LEU A 61 1.12 4.79 -7.89
C LEU A 61 2.51 5.13 -8.39
N PRO A 62 2.67 6.13 -9.26
CA PRO A 62 4.01 6.62 -9.63
C PRO A 62 4.72 7.21 -8.41
N PRO A 63 6.06 7.36 -8.45
CA PRO A 63 6.77 8.02 -7.37
C PRO A 63 6.18 9.37 -7.02
N GLY A 64 6.01 9.63 -5.72
CA GLY A 64 5.46 10.88 -5.22
C GLY A 64 3.95 10.94 -5.11
N GLN A 65 3.23 9.86 -5.47
CA GLN A 65 1.77 9.87 -5.45
C GLN A 65 1.20 9.12 -4.25
N PRO A 66 0.36 9.76 -3.41
CA PRO A 66 -0.33 9.08 -2.32
C PRO A 66 -1.56 8.31 -2.82
N PHE A 67 -1.93 7.27 -2.09
CA PHE A 67 -3.20 6.57 -2.25
C PHE A 67 -3.99 6.71 -0.95
N TYR A 68 -5.20 7.28 -1.04
CA TYR A 68 -6.06 7.47 0.13
C TYR A 68 -7.14 6.41 0.16
N VAL A 69 -7.20 5.67 1.27
CA VAL A 69 -8.26 4.69 1.47
C VAL A 69 -9.51 5.39 2.01
N ILE A 70 -10.66 4.70 1.88
CA ILE A 70 -11.92 5.19 2.43
C ILE A 70 -11.84 5.19 3.97
N PRO A 71 -12.72 5.96 4.65
CA PRO A 71 -12.67 6.08 6.12
C PRO A 71 -12.75 4.77 6.88
N GLN A 72 -13.38 3.75 6.32
CA GLN A 72 -13.43 2.43 6.94
C GLN A 72 -13.08 1.37 5.91
N SER A 73 -12.27 0.42 6.32
CA SER A 73 -11.89 -0.71 5.45
C SER A 73 -12.05 -2.01 6.23
N THR A 74 -12.85 -2.93 5.69
CA THR A 74 -12.98 -4.27 6.26
C THR A 74 -11.91 -5.22 5.73
N LEU A 75 -11.28 -4.87 4.62
CA LEU A 75 -10.24 -5.68 3.99
C LEU A 75 -8.88 -5.00 4.15
N PRO A 76 -7.79 -5.78 4.22
CA PRO A 76 -6.46 -5.19 4.25
C PRO A 76 -6.13 -4.53 2.90
N ILE A 77 -5.23 -3.54 2.95
CA ILE A 77 -4.71 -2.89 1.75
C ILE A 77 -3.36 -3.51 1.44
N SER A 78 -3.25 -4.13 0.28
CA SER A 78 -2.03 -4.83 -0.14
C SER A 78 -1.23 -3.97 -1.12
N VAL A 79 0.10 -4.10 -1.07
CA VAL A 79 1.01 -3.42 -1.99
C VAL A 79 2.00 -4.41 -2.58
N ALA A 80 2.51 -4.09 -3.76
CA ALA A 80 3.57 -4.86 -4.42
C ALA A 80 4.40 -3.93 -5.29
N SER A 81 5.59 -4.36 -5.70
CA SER A 81 6.49 -3.58 -6.54
C SER A 81 7.28 -4.51 -7.47
N ASP A 82 7.75 -3.96 -8.60
CA ASP A 82 8.70 -4.63 -9.48
C ASP A 82 10.09 -4.69 -8.88
N PHE A 83 10.34 -3.96 -7.79
CA PHE A 83 11.64 -3.88 -7.14
C PHE A 83 11.60 -4.54 -5.78
N PRO A 84 12.64 -5.31 -5.40
CA PRO A 84 12.70 -5.87 -4.05
C PRO A 84 12.92 -4.75 -3.02
N ASN A 85 12.33 -4.93 -1.85
CA ASN A 85 12.49 -4.00 -0.73
C ASN A 85 12.18 -2.54 -1.09
N HIS A 86 11.14 -2.33 -1.90
CA HIS A 86 10.68 -1.00 -2.28
C HIS A 86 10.08 -0.31 -1.05
N VAL A 87 10.73 0.77 -0.60
CA VAL A 87 10.29 1.53 0.58
C VAL A 87 9.07 2.36 0.24
N PHE A 88 8.08 2.33 1.12
CA PHE A 88 6.86 3.14 0.99
C PHE A 88 6.42 3.64 2.35
N VAL A 89 5.48 4.59 2.35
CA VAL A 89 4.90 5.12 3.58
C VAL A 89 3.49 4.56 3.74
N SER A 90 3.17 4.05 4.93
CA SER A 90 1.81 3.63 5.23
C SER A 90 1.41 4.13 6.61
N VAL A 91 0.19 4.65 6.70
CA VAL A 91 -0.42 5.13 7.94
C VAL A 91 -1.82 4.56 8.01
N GLN A 92 -2.19 4.03 9.16
CA GLN A 92 -3.55 3.52 9.38
C GLN A 92 -4.19 4.24 10.56
N TRP A 93 -5.51 4.37 10.52
CA TRP A 93 -6.29 4.95 11.59
C TRP A 93 -7.03 3.85 12.34
N LEU A 94 -6.72 3.73 13.61
CA LEU A 94 -7.36 2.73 14.49
C LEU A 94 -8.44 3.36 15.36
#